data_dcda84e1d0692199bb1c396b3e32cdd7
#
_entry.id   dcda84e1d0692199bb1c396b3e32cdd7
#
_cell.length_a   1.000
_cell.length_b   1.000
_cell.length_c   1.000
_cell.angle_alpha   90.00
_cell.angle_beta   90.00
_cell.angle_gamma   90.00
#
_symmetry.space_group_name_H-M   'P 1'
#
loop_
_entity.id
_entity.type
_entity.pdbx_description
1 polymer ?
#
loop_
_entity_poly.entity_id
_entity_poly.type
_entity_poly.pdbx_seq_one_letter_code
_entity_poly.pdbx_strand_id
1 'polypeptide(L)'
;MSNEGGVNLKKVAIVWSSPNTDGLTAEAKNQMMNGLTEAGIQVEEIHLNRKKLEHCRACGNGWGTCRTKGNCIIKDDFAEIYQSLTEADGIVWISAVYWSDMTESFKAFFDRLRRCDAIVNHALAEKRCVLIACAGGTGRGTLECLQQMERGLTHMEMRAYDRIPVVRYNKGYILPALYEAGKTYASRLEDGFDMYY
;
A
#
# COMPACT_ATOMS: atom_id res chain seq x y z
N MET A 1 20.77 -34.95 -13.46
CA MET A 1 20.08 -33.74 -13.92
C MET A 1 19.64 -33.05 -12.65
N SER A 2 20.42 -32.11 -12.17
CA SER A 2 20.17 -31.32 -10.96
C SER A 2 19.06 -30.31 -11.26
N ASN A 3 17.93 -30.46 -10.59
CA ASN A 3 16.85 -29.52 -10.58
C ASN A 3 17.32 -28.30 -9.76
N GLU A 4 17.82 -27.27 -10.41
CA GLU A 4 18.08 -25.98 -9.76
C GLU A 4 16.72 -25.41 -9.37
N GLY A 5 16.33 -25.62 -8.13
CA GLY A 5 15.17 -24.97 -7.52
C GLY A 5 15.43 -23.47 -7.48
N GLY A 6 14.89 -22.73 -8.45
CA GLY A 6 14.92 -21.28 -8.43
C GLY A 6 14.30 -20.80 -7.12
N VAL A 7 15.06 -20.04 -6.33
CA VAL A 7 14.55 -19.38 -5.12
C VAL A 7 13.47 -18.42 -5.59
N ASN A 8 12.21 -18.75 -5.29
CA ASN A 8 11.08 -17.85 -5.57
C ASN A 8 11.13 -16.70 -4.58
N LEU A 9 11.77 -15.60 -4.97
CA LEU A 9 11.89 -14.42 -4.13
C LEU A 9 10.49 -13.86 -3.84
N LYS A 10 10.23 -13.57 -2.57
CA LYS A 10 9.01 -12.88 -2.18
C LYS A 10 8.97 -11.48 -2.81
N LYS A 11 7.77 -11.07 -3.21
CA LYS A 11 7.51 -9.78 -3.85
C LYS A 11 6.68 -8.88 -2.95
N VAL A 12 7.11 -7.64 -2.73
CA VAL A 12 6.35 -6.61 -2.02
C VAL A 12 6.09 -5.42 -2.94
N ALA A 13 4.83 -5.01 -3.02
CA ALA A 13 4.44 -3.77 -3.68
C ALA A 13 4.46 -2.61 -2.68
N ILE A 14 5.21 -1.54 -2.97
CA ILE A 14 5.15 -0.29 -2.23
C ILE A 14 4.31 0.71 -3.02
N VAL A 15 3.08 0.93 -2.56
CA VAL A 15 2.16 1.92 -3.13
C VAL A 15 2.26 3.20 -2.34
N TRP A 16 2.67 4.27 -2.99
CA TRP A 16 2.85 5.53 -2.29
C TRP A 16 2.28 6.74 -3.06
N SER A 17 1.91 7.77 -2.31
CA SER A 17 1.32 8.97 -2.85
C SER A 17 1.81 10.22 -2.13
N SER A 18 2.46 11.06 -2.88
CA SER A 18 2.87 12.43 -2.55
C SER A 18 3.22 13.15 -3.86
N PRO A 19 2.85 14.42 -4.05
CA PRO A 19 3.27 15.17 -5.24
C PRO A 19 4.78 15.41 -5.25
N ASN A 20 5.44 15.45 -4.07
CA ASN A 20 6.87 15.65 -3.92
C ASN A 20 7.62 14.31 -3.95
N THR A 21 8.70 14.27 -4.73
CA THR A 21 9.53 13.07 -4.89
C THR A 21 10.78 13.07 -4.00
N ASP A 22 11.01 14.14 -3.26
CA ASP A 22 12.18 14.38 -2.40
C ASP A 22 11.82 14.80 -0.96
N GLY A 23 10.52 14.76 -0.62
CA GLY A 23 10.02 15.12 0.71
C GLY A 23 9.96 13.95 1.69
N LEU A 24 9.42 14.23 2.89
CA LEU A 24 9.31 13.29 4.00
C LEU A 24 8.68 11.94 3.62
N THR A 25 7.65 11.95 2.75
CA THR A 25 7.00 10.71 2.28
C THR A 25 7.92 9.88 1.41
N ALA A 26 8.69 10.52 0.54
CA ALA A 26 9.68 9.84 -0.30
C ALA A 26 10.83 9.27 0.53
N GLU A 27 11.31 10.03 1.54
CA GLU A 27 12.33 9.54 2.47
C GLU A 27 11.83 8.30 3.24
N ALA A 28 10.61 8.34 3.77
CA ALA A 28 9.98 7.22 4.47
C ALA A 28 9.86 5.99 3.55
N LYS A 29 9.40 6.18 2.32
CA LYS A 29 9.33 5.14 1.29
C LYS A 29 10.71 4.54 1.02
N ASN A 30 11.73 5.37 0.84
CA ASN A 30 13.09 4.90 0.57
C ASN A 30 13.65 4.05 1.72
N GLN A 31 13.44 4.43 2.97
CA GLN A 31 13.90 3.65 4.13
C GLN A 31 13.24 2.28 4.18
N MET A 32 11.91 2.23 4.03
CA MET A 32 11.18 0.98 3.99
C MET A 32 11.63 0.07 2.83
N MET A 33 11.80 0.66 1.65
CA MET A 33 12.28 -0.06 0.46
C MET A 33 13.68 -0.63 0.65
N ASN A 34 14.59 0.16 1.23
CA ASN A 34 15.97 -0.27 1.47
C ASN A 34 16.00 -1.46 2.44
N GLY A 35 15.22 -1.42 3.52
CA GLY A 35 15.12 -2.53 4.46
C GLY A 35 14.59 -3.82 3.83
N LEU A 36 13.56 -3.72 3.01
CA LEU A 36 13.01 -4.86 2.25
C LEU A 36 14.03 -5.43 1.25
N THR A 37 14.70 -4.56 0.51
CA THR A 37 15.69 -4.98 -0.50
C THR A 37 16.89 -5.66 0.15
N GLU A 38 17.40 -5.13 1.28
CA GLU A 38 18.50 -5.76 2.02
C GLU A 38 18.11 -7.15 2.56
N ALA A 39 16.83 -7.32 2.92
CA ALA A 39 16.30 -8.61 3.33
C ALA A 39 16.01 -9.58 2.16
N GLY A 40 16.39 -9.24 0.93
CA GLY A 40 16.25 -10.11 -0.24
C GLY A 40 14.86 -10.10 -0.89
N ILE A 41 13.98 -9.15 -0.54
CA ILE A 41 12.66 -9.02 -1.14
C ILE A 41 12.74 -8.31 -2.49
N GLN A 42 12.03 -8.81 -3.48
CA GLN A 42 11.78 -8.08 -4.73
C GLN A 42 10.76 -6.97 -4.48
N VAL A 43 11.16 -5.71 -4.63
CA VAL A 43 10.29 -4.57 -4.39
C VAL A 43 9.81 -3.97 -5.71
N GLU A 44 8.49 -3.83 -5.84
CA GLU A 44 7.86 -3.05 -6.91
C GLU A 44 7.37 -1.71 -6.36
N GLU A 45 7.91 -0.61 -6.90
CA GLU A 45 7.51 0.75 -6.50
C GLU A 45 6.38 1.28 -7.39
N ILE A 46 5.27 1.69 -6.77
CA ILE A 46 4.09 2.26 -7.44
C ILE A 46 3.83 3.66 -6.89
N HIS A 47 4.20 4.68 -7.66
CA HIS A 47 3.97 6.09 -7.32
C HIS A 47 2.66 6.60 -7.93
N LEU A 48 1.59 6.66 -7.14
CA LEU A 48 0.24 6.97 -7.65
C LEU A 48 0.13 8.34 -8.33
N ASN A 49 0.88 9.35 -7.85
CA ASN A 49 0.88 10.68 -8.48
C ASN A 49 1.52 10.72 -9.88
N ARG A 50 2.24 9.67 -10.28
CA ARG A 50 2.85 9.53 -11.62
C ARG A 50 2.07 8.60 -12.55
N LYS A 51 0.97 8.04 -12.06
CA LYS A 51 0.08 7.16 -12.81
C LYS A 51 -1.14 7.93 -13.32
N LYS A 52 -1.65 7.52 -14.47
CA LYS A 52 -2.91 8.04 -15.00
C LYS A 52 -4.06 7.35 -14.28
N LEU A 53 -4.60 8.00 -13.27
CA LEU A 53 -5.66 7.46 -12.43
C LEU A 53 -6.84 8.43 -12.38
N GLU A 54 -7.94 8.05 -12.98
CA GLU A 54 -9.20 8.77 -12.82
C GLU A 54 -9.91 8.34 -11.51
N HIS A 55 -10.71 9.24 -10.96
CA HIS A 55 -11.58 8.92 -9.84
C HIS A 55 -12.79 8.07 -10.29
N CYS A 56 -13.42 7.44 -9.31
CA CYS A 56 -14.60 6.62 -9.56
C CYS A 56 -15.74 7.46 -10.15
N ARG A 57 -16.30 7.02 -11.26
CA ARG A 57 -17.42 7.69 -11.95
C ARG A 57 -18.80 7.26 -11.45
N ALA A 58 -18.88 6.41 -10.41
CA ALA A 58 -20.13 5.85 -9.88
C ALA A 58 -21.08 5.34 -10.97
N CYS A 59 -20.58 4.50 -11.86
CA CYS A 59 -21.26 4.02 -13.07
C CYS A 59 -22.67 3.45 -12.78
N GLY A 60 -23.61 3.65 -13.71
CA GLY A 60 -25.01 3.23 -13.53
C GLY A 60 -25.64 3.93 -12.31
N ASN A 61 -26.25 3.16 -11.43
CA ASN A 61 -26.82 3.65 -10.18
C ASN A 61 -25.82 3.53 -9.00
N GLY A 62 -24.58 3.94 -9.20
CA GLY A 62 -23.51 3.90 -8.20
C GLY A 62 -22.59 2.67 -8.31
N TRP A 63 -22.96 1.66 -9.07
CA TRP A 63 -22.20 0.44 -9.30
C TRP A 63 -22.22 0.01 -10.76
N GLY A 64 -21.07 -0.30 -11.31
CA GLY A 64 -20.90 -0.83 -12.68
C GLY A 64 -20.37 -2.27 -12.66
N THR A 65 -19.49 -2.58 -13.61
CA THR A 65 -18.87 -3.91 -13.75
C THR A 65 -18.01 -4.30 -12.56
N CYS A 66 -17.57 -3.33 -11.74
CA CYS A 66 -16.86 -3.59 -10.50
C CYS A 66 -17.66 -4.48 -9.53
N ARG A 67 -19.01 -4.36 -9.51
CA ARG A 67 -19.88 -5.19 -8.67
C ARG A 67 -20.16 -6.57 -9.24
N THR A 68 -20.15 -6.72 -10.57
CA THR A 68 -20.58 -7.97 -11.23
C THR A 68 -19.43 -8.78 -11.80
N LYS A 69 -18.31 -8.12 -12.13
CA LYS A 69 -17.14 -8.73 -12.78
C LYS A 69 -15.81 -8.43 -12.07
N GLY A 70 -15.84 -7.65 -10.98
CA GLY A 70 -14.65 -7.27 -10.24
C GLY A 70 -13.66 -6.38 -11.01
N ASN A 71 -14.09 -5.70 -12.08
CA ASN A 71 -13.23 -4.84 -12.89
C ASN A 71 -13.80 -3.44 -13.08
N CYS A 72 -12.93 -2.45 -13.29
CA CYS A 72 -13.33 -1.09 -13.62
C CYS A 72 -13.43 -0.89 -15.12
N ILE A 73 -14.44 -0.13 -15.58
CA ILE A 73 -14.62 0.22 -17.00
C ILE A 73 -13.65 1.30 -17.47
N ILE A 74 -13.06 2.07 -16.56
CA ILE A 74 -12.15 3.16 -16.89
C ILE A 74 -10.83 2.56 -17.37
N LYS A 75 -10.38 2.99 -18.53
CA LYS A 75 -9.16 2.51 -19.18
C LYS A 75 -8.00 3.46 -18.86
N ASP A 76 -7.36 3.19 -17.76
CA ASP A 76 -6.18 3.89 -17.25
C ASP A 76 -5.27 2.89 -16.51
N ASP A 77 -4.24 3.36 -15.79
CA ASP A 77 -3.23 2.51 -15.13
C ASP A 77 -3.79 1.68 -13.95
N PHE A 78 -5.08 1.83 -13.61
CA PHE A 78 -5.68 1.13 -12.47
C PHE A 78 -5.60 -0.40 -12.60
N ALA A 79 -5.90 -0.94 -13.78
CA ALA A 79 -5.96 -2.40 -13.97
C ALA A 79 -4.57 -3.04 -13.82
N GLU A 80 -3.53 -2.40 -14.37
CA GLU A 80 -2.13 -2.84 -14.23
C GLU A 80 -1.68 -2.83 -12.78
N ILE A 81 -1.95 -1.72 -12.06
CA ILE A 81 -1.61 -1.62 -10.64
C ILE A 81 -2.36 -2.68 -9.82
N TYR A 82 -3.66 -2.88 -10.07
CA TYR A 82 -4.43 -3.89 -9.35
C TYR A 82 -3.86 -5.29 -9.57
N GLN A 83 -3.47 -5.62 -10.79
CA GLN A 83 -2.79 -6.89 -11.09
C GLN A 83 -1.48 -7.03 -10.28
N SER A 84 -0.62 -6.01 -10.31
CA SER A 84 0.63 -6.02 -9.50
C SER A 84 0.37 -6.29 -8.02
N LEU A 85 -0.70 -5.71 -7.46
CA LEU A 85 -1.06 -5.96 -6.07
C LEU A 85 -1.55 -7.39 -5.83
N THR A 86 -2.25 -7.99 -6.79
CA THR A 86 -2.69 -9.40 -6.65
C THR A 86 -1.52 -10.38 -6.71
N GLU A 87 -0.46 -10.03 -7.42
CA GLU A 87 0.75 -10.85 -7.56
C GLU A 87 1.75 -10.68 -6.40
N ALA A 88 1.63 -9.60 -5.63
CA ALA A 88 2.53 -9.34 -4.50
C ALA A 88 2.20 -10.23 -3.29
N ASP A 89 3.23 -10.70 -2.57
CA ASP A 89 3.08 -11.43 -1.30
C ASP A 89 2.69 -10.51 -0.14
N GLY A 90 3.07 -9.23 -0.22
CA GLY A 90 2.75 -8.21 0.77
C GLY A 90 2.69 -6.81 0.16
N ILE A 91 2.07 -5.88 0.87
CA ILE A 91 1.87 -4.52 0.37
C ILE A 91 2.23 -3.50 1.45
N VAL A 92 2.98 -2.47 1.07
CA VAL A 92 3.23 -1.29 1.91
C VAL A 92 2.45 -0.11 1.33
N TRP A 93 1.58 0.48 2.14
CA TRP A 93 0.75 1.62 1.79
C TRP A 93 1.30 2.89 2.43
N ILE A 94 1.68 3.87 1.63
CA ILE A 94 2.28 5.12 2.12
C ILE A 94 1.54 6.33 1.54
N SER A 95 1.02 7.19 2.40
CA SER A 95 0.39 8.44 1.96
C SER A 95 0.96 9.66 2.68
N ALA A 96 1.13 10.75 1.95
CA ALA A 96 1.17 12.06 2.58
C ALA A 96 -0.21 12.36 3.18
N VAL A 97 -0.24 13.09 4.30
CA VAL A 97 -1.49 13.43 4.99
C VAL A 97 -2.04 14.75 4.44
N TYR A 98 -3.26 14.68 3.91
CA TYR A 98 -4.03 15.83 3.45
C TYR A 98 -5.32 15.96 4.29
N TRP A 99 -5.36 16.98 5.15
CA TRP A 99 -6.54 17.26 6.00
C TRP A 99 -7.04 16.04 6.79
N SER A 100 -6.11 15.36 7.49
CA SER A 100 -6.38 14.14 8.28
C SER A 100 -6.78 12.91 7.44
N ASP A 101 -6.60 12.95 6.13
CA ASP A 101 -6.88 11.83 5.23
C ASP A 101 -5.70 11.57 4.29
N MET A 102 -5.80 10.53 3.50
CA MET A 102 -4.86 10.24 2.41
C MET A 102 -4.97 11.29 1.29
N THR A 103 -3.95 11.36 0.43
CA THR A 103 -3.99 12.27 -0.73
C THR A 103 -5.12 11.92 -1.70
N GLU A 104 -5.54 12.88 -2.52
CA GLU A 104 -6.59 12.66 -3.53
C GLU A 104 -6.23 11.55 -4.52
N SER A 105 -4.96 11.45 -4.95
CA SER A 105 -4.50 10.39 -5.86
C SER A 105 -4.59 9.02 -5.20
N PHE A 106 -4.24 8.92 -3.92
CA PHE A 106 -4.39 7.68 -3.16
C PHE A 106 -5.87 7.32 -3.02
N LYS A 107 -6.70 8.28 -2.65
CA LYS A 107 -8.14 8.07 -2.45
C LYS A 107 -8.84 7.66 -3.75
N ALA A 108 -8.51 8.29 -4.87
CA ALA A 108 -9.05 7.96 -6.18
C ALA A 108 -8.76 6.50 -6.58
N PHE A 109 -7.52 6.06 -6.38
CA PHE A 109 -7.13 4.67 -6.59
C PHE A 109 -7.83 3.72 -5.62
N PHE A 110 -7.80 4.04 -4.33
CA PHE A 110 -8.26 3.19 -3.23
C PHE A 110 -9.78 2.94 -3.28
N ASP A 111 -10.58 3.96 -3.61
CA ASP A 111 -12.03 3.81 -3.77
C ASP A 111 -12.39 2.84 -4.91
N ARG A 112 -11.63 2.86 -5.99
CA ARG A 112 -11.81 1.94 -7.12
C ARG A 112 -11.34 0.54 -6.78
N LEU A 113 -10.19 0.42 -6.09
CA LEU A 113 -9.63 -0.85 -5.63
C LEU A 113 -10.64 -1.59 -4.76
N ARG A 114 -11.14 -0.96 -3.70
CA ARG A 114 -12.16 -1.53 -2.83
C ARG A 114 -13.39 -1.99 -3.60
N ARG A 115 -13.84 -1.23 -4.60
CA ARG A 115 -15.02 -1.58 -5.41
C ARG A 115 -14.79 -2.79 -6.30
N CYS A 116 -13.59 -2.97 -6.81
CA CYS A 116 -13.27 -4.08 -7.70
C CYS A 116 -12.89 -5.35 -6.92
N ASP A 117 -12.30 -5.21 -5.74
CA ASP A 117 -11.80 -6.34 -4.98
C ASP A 117 -12.83 -6.91 -3.98
N ALA A 118 -13.39 -6.07 -3.11
CA ALA A 118 -14.13 -6.49 -1.92
C ALA A 118 -15.48 -7.21 -2.16
N ILE A 119 -15.98 -7.29 -3.38
CA ILE A 119 -17.30 -7.87 -3.66
C ILE A 119 -17.20 -9.15 -4.49
N VAL A 120 -16.25 -9.22 -5.39
CA VAL A 120 -16.18 -10.31 -6.37
C VAL A 120 -14.86 -11.05 -6.34
N ASN A 121 -13.76 -10.30 -6.35
CA ASN A 121 -12.44 -10.91 -6.57
C ASN A 121 -11.83 -11.46 -5.29
N HIS A 122 -11.93 -10.72 -4.18
CA HIS A 122 -11.26 -11.03 -2.90
C HIS A 122 -9.77 -11.40 -3.08
N ALA A 123 -9.14 -10.86 -4.12
CA ALA A 123 -7.76 -11.22 -4.48
C ALA A 123 -6.73 -10.63 -3.51
N LEU A 124 -7.13 -9.61 -2.74
CA LEU A 124 -6.32 -8.99 -1.70
C LEU A 124 -6.62 -9.51 -0.29
N ALA A 125 -7.61 -10.41 -0.15
CA ALA A 125 -7.95 -11.01 1.13
C ALA A 125 -6.72 -11.69 1.76
N GLU A 126 -6.59 -11.57 3.07
CA GLU A 126 -5.48 -12.12 3.88
C GLU A 126 -4.09 -11.56 3.53
N LYS A 127 -3.95 -10.68 2.51
CA LYS A 127 -2.66 -10.05 2.23
C LYS A 127 -2.24 -9.16 3.41
N ARG A 128 -1.02 -9.38 3.84
CA ARG A 128 -0.40 -8.63 4.92
C ARG A 128 0.06 -7.27 4.43
N CYS A 129 -0.05 -6.25 5.24
CA CYS A 129 0.36 -4.91 4.83
C CYS A 129 0.91 -4.07 5.99
N VAL A 130 1.68 -3.07 5.63
CA VAL A 130 2.17 -2.01 6.52
C VAL A 130 1.59 -0.68 6.04
N LEU A 131 1.11 0.13 6.98
CA LEU A 131 0.54 1.45 6.71
C LEU A 131 1.48 2.54 7.21
N ILE A 132 1.74 3.54 6.37
CA ILE A 132 2.61 4.67 6.72
C ILE A 132 1.89 5.97 6.32
N ALA A 133 1.68 6.86 7.28
CA ALA A 133 1.13 8.19 7.02
C ALA A 133 2.16 9.27 7.36
N CYS A 134 2.45 10.16 6.41
CA CYS A 134 3.51 11.15 6.51
C CYS A 134 2.95 12.58 6.54
N ALA A 135 3.14 13.32 7.65
CA ALA A 135 2.73 14.72 7.76
C ALA A 135 3.93 15.66 7.89
N GLY A 136 4.12 16.50 6.89
CA GLY A 136 5.23 17.49 6.85
C GLY A 136 5.03 18.73 7.72
N GLY A 137 3.79 19.00 8.16
CA GLY A 137 3.43 20.19 8.95
C GLY A 137 3.43 19.93 10.46
N THR A 138 2.27 20.11 11.09
CA THR A 138 2.09 19.97 12.54
C THR A 138 2.10 18.51 13.03
N GLY A 139 2.01 17.55 12.14
CA GLY A 139 1.86 16.14 12.46
C GLY A 139 0.41 15.72 12.79
N ARG A 140 -0.50 16.69 12.89
CA ARG A 140 -1.92 16.38 13.09
C ARG A 140 -2.50 15.61 11.90
N GLY A 141 -3.44 14.72 12.18
CA GLY A 141 -4.13 13.96 11.15
C GLY A 141 -3.41 12.68 10.68
N THR A 142 -2.21 12.38 11.18
CA THR A 142 -1.51 11.13 10.81
C THR A 142 -2.26 9.88 11.30
N LEU A 143 -2.78 9.90 12.51
CA LEU A 143 -3.50 8.78 13.08
C LEU A 143 -4.85 8.58 12.39
N GLU A 144 -5.56 9.67 12.11
CA GLU A 144 -6.82 9.65 11.38
C GLU A 144 -6.62 9.12 9.96
N CYS A 145 -5.56 9.55 9.27
CA CYS A 145 -5.19 9.05 7.96
C CYS A 145 -4.92 7.52 7.99
N LEU A 146 -4.13 7.03 8.96
CA LEU A 146 -3.90 5.60 9.15
C LEU A 146 -5.21 4.84 9.39
N GLN A 147 -6.11 5.38 10.21
CA GLN A 147 -7.41 4.77 10.46
C GLN A 147 -8.29 4.71 9.21
N GLN A 148 -8.28 5.76 8.37
CA GLN A 148 -9.04 5.77 7.11
C GLN A 148 -8.47 4.74 6.12
N MET A 149 -7.14 4.63 6.02
CA MET A 149 -6.50 3.60 5.21
C MET A 149 -6.91 2.20 5.71
N GLU A 150 -6.78 1.93 7.00
CA GLU A 150 -7.11 0.64 7.58
C GLU A 150 -8.58 0.24 7.39
N ARG A 151 -9.52 1.18 7.56
CA ARG A 151 -10.94 0.92 7.28
C ARG A 151 -11.18 0.44 5.86
N GLY A 152 -10.51 1.04 4.88
CA GLY A 152 -10.60 0.59 3.49
C GLY A 152 -10.02 -0.81 3.29
N LEU A 153 -8.89 -1.11 3.93
CA LEU A 153 -8.24 -2.42 3.85
C LEU A 153 -9.09 -3.51 4.51
N THR A 154 -9.73 -3.21 5.64
CA THR A 154 -10.66 -4.14 6.32
C THR A 154 -11.80 -4.58 5.40
N HIS A 155 -12.32 -3.67 4.55
CA HIS A 155 -13.32 -4.04 3.55
C HIS A 155 -12.82 -4.98 2.45
N MET A 156 -11.50 -5.03 2.24
CA MET A 156 -10.84 -5.94 1.30
C MET A 156 -10.22 -7.16 2.04
N GLU A 157 -10.57 -7.34 3.31
CA GLU A 157 -10.11 -8.45 4.16
C GLU A 157 -8.59 -8.54 4.29
N MET A 158 -7.88 -7.41 4.07
CA MET A 158 -6.45 -7.31 4.26
C MET A 158 -6.07 -7.19 5.73
N ARG A 159 -4.85 -7.61 6.08
CA ARG A 159 -4.33 -7.59 7.45
C ARG A 159 -3.21 -6.57 7.62
N ALA A 160 -3.47 -5.51 8.36
CA ALA A 160 -2.46 -4.50 8.68
C ALA A 160 -1.57 -4.98 9.84
N TYR A 161 -0.27 -5.17 9.57
CA TYR A 161 0.72 -5.59 10.57
C TYR A 161 1.26 -4.42 11.36
N ASP A 162 1.46 -3.28 10.72
CA ASP A 162 1.98 -2.10 11.38
C ASP A 162 1.31 -0.82 10.86
N ARG A 163 1.29 0.21 11.70
CA ARG A 163 0.70 1.54 11.46
C ARG A 163 1.68 2.59 11.95
N ILE A 164 2.42 3.19 11.03
CA ILE A 164 3.58 4.02 11.36
C ILE A 164 3.30 5.49 11.03
N PRO A 165 3.08 6.35 12.02
CA PRO A 165 2.97 7.79 11.81
C PRO A 165 4.36 8.43 11.66
N VAL A 166 4.59 9.13 10.55
CA VAL A 166 5.83 9.85 10.28
C VAL A 166 5.56 11.36 10.27
N VAL A 167 6.22 12.08 11.16
CA VAL A 167 6.06 13.53 11.27
C VAL A 167 7.43 14.21 11.33
N ARG A 168 7.47 15.53 11.12
CA ARG A 168 8.74 16.27 11.18
C ARG A 168 9.46 16.11 12.52
N TYR A 169 8.69 16.04 13.61
CA TYR A 169 9.23 15.90 14.96
C TYR A 169 9.97 14.56 15.16
N ASN A 170 9.39 13.45 14.67
CA ASN A 170 9.94 12.12 14.89
C ASN A 170 10.89 11.66 13.78
N LYS A 171 11.12 12.48 12.75
CA LYS A 171 11.92 12.15 11.55
C LYS A 171 13.26 11.51 11.91
N GLY A 172 13.97 12.04 12.92
CA GLY A 172 15.31 11.60 13.29
C GLY A 172 15.40 10.15 13.75
N TYR A 173 14.36 9.62 14.40
CA TYR A 173 14.34 8.25 14.88
C TYR A 173 13.42 7.33 14.07
N ILE A 174 12.36 7.87 13.47
CA ILE A 174 11.40 7.04 12.74
C ILE A 174 11.93 6.59 11.38
N LEU A 175 12.74 7.39 10.69
CA LEU A 175 13.29 7.00 9.41
C LEU A 175 14.23 5.79 9.52
N PRO A 176 15.21 5.75 10.46
CA PRO A 176 15.95 4.51 10.72
C PRO A 176 15.07 3.33 11.14
N ALA A 177 14.02 3.60 11.94
CA ALA A 177 13.08 2.56 12.36
C ALA A 177 12.29 1.97 11.17
N LEU A 178 11.96 2.77 10.14
CA LEU A 178 11.31 2.28 8.93
C LEU A 178 12.19 1.32 8.13
N TYR A 179 13.50 1.53 8.12
CA TYR A 179 14.43 0.57 7.52
C TYR A 179 14.38 -0.78 8.25
N GLU A 180 14.44 -0.77 9.58
CA GLU A 180 14.31 -2.00 10.39
C GLU A 180 12.90 -2.62 10.29
N ALA A 181 11.86 -1.80 10.17
CA ALA A 181 10.50 -2.28 9.91
C ALA A 181 10.41 -3.02 8.56
N GLY A 182 11.12 -2.55 7.54
CA GLY A 182 11.20 -3.24 6.24
C GLY A 182 11.81 -4.64 6.37
N LYS A 183 12.92 -4.77 7.08
CA LYS A 183 13.59 -6.07 7.35
C LYS A 183 12.69 -7.00 8.18
N THR A 184 12.05 -6.46 9.21
CA THR A 184 11.13 -7.22 10.05
C THR A 184 9.92 -7.70 9.25
N TYR A 185 9.35 -6.83 8.41
CA TYR A 185 8.22 -7.19 7.57
C TYR A 185 8.57 -8.31 6.58
N ALA A 186 9.77 -8.25 5.97
CA ALA A 186 10.28 -9.31 5.11
C ALA A 186 10.29 -10.66 5.82
N SER A 187 10.91 -10.74 7.02
CA SER A 187 10.97 -11.99 7.77
C SER A 187 9.58 -12.52 8.14
N ARG A 188 8.64 -11.62 8.51
CA ARG A 188 7.27 -12.02 8.84
C ARG A 188 6.45 -12.53 7.65
N LEU A 189 6.78 -12.10 6.44
CA LEU A 189 6.18 -12.67 5.23
C LEU A 189 6.63 -14.12 5.01
N GLU A 190 7.86 -14.46 5.40
CA GLU A 190 8.41 -15.82 5.28
C GLU A 190 7.87 -16.75 6.36
N ASP A 191 7.90 -16.32 7.63
CA ASP A 191 7.59 -17.14 8.79
C ASP A 191 6.09 -17.47 8.95
N GLY A 192 5.21 -16.87 8.15
CA GLY A 192 3.77 -17.05 8.29
C GLY A 192 3.20 -16.51 9.61
N PHE A 193 3.91 -15.58 10.26
CA PHE A 193 3.51 -14.98 11.55
C PHE A 193 2.08 -14.44 11.51
N ASP A 194 1.23 -14.96 12.36
CA ASP A 194 -0.14 -14.47 12.53
C ASP A 194 -0.21 -13.59 13.80
N MET A 195 -0.56 -12.30 13.62
CA MET A 195 -0.76 -11.37 14.74
C MET A 195 -2.06 -11.63 15.53
N TYR A 196 -2.92 -12.43 14.98
CA TYR A 196 -4.23 -12.74 15.57
C TYR A 196 -4.30 -14.11 16.24
N TYR A 197 -3.13 -14.74 16.47
CA TYR A 197 -2.85 -16.08 17.03
C TYR A 197 -2.68 -17.19 16.02
#